data_6e5fbc8ab113c74f88ce1dff63436769
#
_entry.id   6e5fbc8ab113c74f88ce1dff63436769
#
_cell.length_a   1.000
_cell.length_b   1.000
_cell.length_c   1.000
_cell.angle_alpha   90.00
_cell.angle_beta   90.00
_cell.angle_gamma   90.00
#
_symmetry.space_group_name_H-M   'P 1'
#
loop_
_entity.id
_entity.type
_entity.pdbx_description
1 polymer ?
#
loop_
_entity_poly.entity_id
_entity_poly.type
_entity_poly.pdbx_seq_one_letter_code
_entity_poly.pdbx_strand_id
1 'polypeptide(L)'
;ENEDVYYNRSGKKSTIAQALRNFHNYVKRKLITGVSNRGDILIDYAVGQGGDFSKWIEAKIAFVFGIDYSKDNIENKLVGACARYLNNRLKYNKTIMPRALFAHGNSGLNIRNGTALISERDKQISNAVFGNGGKDKEELGDGVYKNFGVGKDGFNISSCQFALHYFFENDKSLHSFLRNLSECTKVNGYFIGTCYDGQTVFDILNTKNQGESMTIYSGNDKMYEITKQYSHTGFPEDEYSLNYAIDIYQESINKVFRE
;
A
#
# COMPACT_ATOMS: atom_id res chain seq x y z
N GLU A 1 -10.30 -1.91 21.31
CA GLU A 1 -10.54 -1.49 19.92
C GLU A 1 -9.39 -2.02 19.10
N ASN A 2 -9.70 -2.78 18.01
CA ASN A 2 -8.69 -3.40 17.17
C ASN A 2 -7.94 -2.30 16.40
N GLU A 3 -6.72 -2.01 16.77
CA GLU A 3 -5.81 -1.06 16.10
C GLU A 3 -5.58 -1.42 14.62
N ASP A 4 -5.78 -2.68 14.24
CA ASP A 4 -5.56 -3.21 12.89
C ASP A 4 -6.65 -2.84 11.86
N VAL A 5 -7.77 -2.21 12.24
CA VAL A 5 -8.86 -1.91 11.30
C VAL A 5 -8.72 -0.51 10.72
N TYR A 6 -8.22 -0.42 9.50
CA TYR A 6 -8.00 0.84 8.79
C TYR A 6 -9.28 1.45 8.19
N TYR A 7 -10.17 0.64 7.61
CA TYR A 7 -11.36 1.15 6.93
C TYR A 7 -12.61 1.12 7.78
N ASN A 8 -13.44 2.19 7.69
CA ASN A 8 -14.74 2.24 8.33
C ASN A 8 -15.69 1.19 7.73
N ARG A 9 -16.25 0.32 8.59
CA ARG A 9 -17.15 -0.77 8.22
C ARG A 9 -18.64 -0.37 8.24
N SER A 10 -18.98 0.89 8.49
CA SER A 10 -20.38 1.33 8.63
C SER A 10 -21.24 1.19 7.36
N GLY A 11 -20.66 0.76 6.25
CA GLY A 11 -21.37 0.48 5.00
C GLY A 11 -21.86 1.71 4.22
N LYS A 12 -21.92 2.88 4.84
CA LYS A 12 -22.26 4.13 4.15
C LYS A 12 -21.00 4.72 3.51
N LYS A 13 -20.92 4.68 2.18
CA LYS A 13 -19.92 5.45 1.46
C LYS A 13 -20.25 6.93 1.62
N SER A 14 -19.35 7.66 2.27
CA SER A 14 -19.46 9.11 2.33
C SER A 14 -19.52 9.71 0.92
N THR A 15 -20.49 10.60 0.70
CA THR A 15 -20.59 11.38 -0.53
C THR A 15 -19.64 12.57 -0.51
N ILE A 16 -19.29 13.06 0.68
CA ILE A 16 -18.45 14.25 0.89
C ILE A 16 -17.05 14.03 0.31
N ALA A 17 -16.42 12.90 0.61
CA ALA A 17 -15.10 12.57 0.10
C ALA A 17 -15.10 11.89 -1.29
N GLN A 18 -16.23 11.88 -2.02
CA GLN A 18 -16.30 11.21 -3.32
C GLN A 18 -15.37 11.83 -4.37
N ALA A 19 -15.26 13.16 -4.40
CA ALA A 19 -14.37 13.87 -5.31
C ALA A 19 -12.90 13.52 -5.06
N LEU A 20 -12.48 13.44 -3.79
CA LEU A 20 -11.14 13.03 -3.40
C LEU A 20 -10.86 11.58 -3.81
N ARG A 21 -11.79 10.67 -3.56
CA ARG A 21 -11.66 9.26 -3.99
C ARG A 21 -11.54 9.12 -5.51
N ASN A 22 -12.32 9.90 -6.26
CA ASN A 22 -12.27 9.91 -7.72
C ASN A 22 -10.91 10.40 -8.21
N PHE A 23 -10.37 11.46 -7.62
CA PHE A 23 -9.04 11.99 -7.93
C PHE A 23 -7.95 10.96 -7.62
N HIS A 24 -7.96 10.36 -6.42
CA HIS A 24 -7.02 9.30 -6.05
C HIS A 24 -7.06 8.12 -7.03
N ASN A 25 -8.26 7.67 -7.40
CA ASN A 25 -8.40 6.58 -8.37
C ASN A 25 -7.91 6.98 -9.77
N TYR A 26 -8.12 8.22 -10.19
CA TYR A 26 -7.61 8.73 -11.46
C TYR A 26 -6.08 8.74 -11.47
N VAL A 27 -5.43 9.29 -10.43
CA VAL A 27 -3.96 9.34 -10.32
C VAL A 27 -3.37 7.93 -10.34
N LYS A 28 -3.86 7.04 -9.48
CA LYS A 28 -3.38 5.65 -9.43
C LYS A 28 -3.53 4.93 -10.78
N ARG A 29 -4.67 5.13 -11.45
CA ARG A 29 -4.91 4.57 -12.79
C ARG A 29 -3.86 5.06 -13.79
N LYS A 30 -3.60 6.37 -13.83
CA LYS A 30 -2.60 6.96 -14.73
C LYS A 30 -1.20 6.44 -14.46
N LEU A 31 -0.80 6.32 -13.19
CA LEU A 31 0.51 5.78 -12.81
C LEU A 31 0.63 4.31 -13.24
N ILE A 32 -0.32 3.46 -12.86
CA ILE A 32 -0.25 2.02 -13.14
C ILE A 32 -0.30 1.76 -14.66
N THR A 33 -1.27 2.34 -15.38
CA THR A 33 -1.39 2.08 -16.82
C THR A 33 -0.30 2.74 -17.65
N GLY A 34 0.29 3.84 -17.15
CA GLY A 34 1.31 4.59 -17.87
C GLY A 34 2.67 3.89 -17.96
N VAL A 35 2.98 3.00 -17.02
CA VAL A 35 4.27 2.27 -16.99
C VAL A 35 4.13 0.78 -17.29
N SER A 36 2.90 0.26 -17.37
CA SER A 36 2.65 -1.17 -17.52
C SER A 36 2.63 -1.62 -18.98
N ASN A 37 3.21 -2.76 -19.24
CA ASN A 37 3.01 -3.52 -20.46
C ASN A 37 2.15 -4.77 -20.18
N ARG A 38 1.48 -5.27 -21.21
CA ARG A 38 0.71 -6.52 -21.10
C ARG A 38 1.61 -7.66 -20.65
N GLY A 39 1.24 -8.32 -19.57
CA GLY A 39 1.97 -9.46 -19.03
C GLY A 39 3.00 -9.12 -17.97
N ASP A 40 3.19 -7.84 -17.65
CA ASP A 40 4.05 -7.40 -16.55
C ASP A 40 3.57 -7.97 -15.22
N ILE A 41 4.50 -8.09 -14.28
CA ILE A 41 4.23 -8.47 -12.89
C ILE A 41 4.50 -7.29 -11.97
N LEU A 42 3.67 -7.14 -10.94
CA LEU A 42 3.68 -5.99 -10.03
C LEU A 42 3.79 -6.47 -8.58
N ILE A 43 4.63 -5.79 -7.79
CA ILE A 43 4.61 -5.86 -6.33
C ILE A 43 3.99 -4.58 -5.77
N ASP A 44 3.03 -4.73 -4.83
CA ASP A 44 2.39 -3.62 -4.12
C ASP A 44 2.77 -3.69 -2.65
N TYR A 45 3.48 -2.66 -2.18
CA TYR A 45 4.05 -2.61 -0.83
C TYR A 45 3.05 -2.19 0.25
N ALA A 46 1.86 -1.73 -0.14
CA ALA A 46 0.78 -1.33 0.76
C ALA A 46 -0.57 -1.53 0.06
N VAL A 47 -0.88 -2.80 -0.21
CA VAL A 47 -1.98 -3.20 -1.09
C VAL A 47 -3.36 -2.88 -0.53
N GLY A 48 -3.47 -2.62 0.77
CA GLY A 48 -4.73 -2.41 1.44
C GLY A 48 -5.69 -3.58 1.20
N GLN A 49 -6.94 -3.26 0.98
CA GLN A 49 -7.97 -4.24 0.61
C GLN A 49 -8.01 -4.54 -0.90
N GLY A 50 -6.93 -4.31 -1.64
CA GLY A 50 -6.88 -4.52 -3.08
C GLY A 50 -7.72 -3.50 -3.87
N GLY A 51 -7.64 -2.22 -3.50
CA GLY A 51 -8.39 -1.14 -4.15
C GLY A 51 -8.05 -0.93 -5.63
N ASP A 52 -6.96 -1.53 -6.11
CA ASP A 52 -6.45 -1.30 -7.45
C ASP A 52 -6.70 -2.45 -8.44
N PHE A 53 -7.51 -3.46 -8.09
CA PHE A 53 -7.86 -4.57 -8.99
C PHE A 53 -8.31 -4.13 -10.38
N SER A 54 -9.19 -3.13 -10.49
CA SER A 54 -9.67 -2.65 -11.79
C SER A 54 -8.55 -2.06 -12.66
N LYS A 55 -7.55 -1.46 -12.04
CA LYS A 55 -6.40 -0.84 -12.70
C LYS A 55 -5.41 -1.90 -13.18
N TRP A 56 -5.19 -2.96 -12.38
CA TRP A 56 -4.37 -4.11 -12.78
C TRP A 56 -4.99 -4.88 -13.95
N ILE A 57 -6.33 -5.04 -13.96
CA ILE A 57 -7.06 -5.65 -15.08
C ILE A 57 -6.89 -4.81 -16.36
N GLU A 58 -7.11 -3.50 -16.25
CA GLU A 58 -6.97 -2.55 -17.36
C GLU A 58 -5.54 -2.54 -17.93
N ALA A 59 -4.54 -2.53 -17.06
CA ALA A 59 -3.13 -2.59 -17.42
C ALA A 59 -2.67 -3.97 -17.92
N LYS A 60 -3.56 -4.99 -17.86
CA LYS A 60 -3.26 -6.38 -18.26
C LYS A 60 -2.08 -6.99 -17.52
N ILE A 61 -1.96 -6.67 -16.22
CA ILE A 61 -0.95 -7.26 -15.33
C ILE A 61 -1.18 -8.77 -15.24
N ALA A 62 -0.11 -9.55 -15.33
CA ALA A 62 -0.18 -11.01 -15.26
C ALA A 62 -0.19 -11.55 -13.84
N PHE A 63 0.53 -10.90 -12.93
CA PHE A 63 0.65 -11.31 -11.54
C PHE A 63 0.86 -10.12 -10.62
N VAL A 64 0.23 -10.16 -9.44
CA VAL A 64 0.43 -9.19 -8.37
C VAL A 64 0.84 -9.90 -7.08
N PHE A 65 1.88 -9.41 -6.44
CA PHE A 65 2.22 -9.75 -5.06
C PHE A 65 1.94 -8.53 -4.18
N GLY A 66 0.94 -8.62 -3.32
CA GLY A 66 0.53 -7.53 -2.44
C GLY A 66 0.92 -7.80 -0.99
N ILE A 67 1.49 -6.79 -0.34
CA ILE A 67 1.86 -6.82 1.07
C ILE A 67 1.10 -5.69 1.78
N ASP A 68 0.63 -5.92 2.99
CA ASP A 68 0.02 -4.89 3.82
C ASP A 68 0.33 -5.12 5.29
N TYR A 69 0.52 -4.03 6.03
CA TYR A 69 0.80 -4.06 7.47
C TYR A 69 -0.44 -4.46 8.28
N SER A 70 -1.64 -4.15 7.80
CA SER A 70 -2.89 -4.54 8.46
C SER A 70 -3.30 -5.95 8.06
N LYS A 71 -3.33 -6.84 9.02
CA LYS A 71 -3.86 -8.20 8.85
C LYS A 71 -5.31 -8.18 8.36
N ASP A 72 -6.12 -7.28 8.88
CA ASP A 72 -7.53 -7.12 8.48
C ASP A 72 -7.67 -6.75 7.00
N ASN A 73 -6.78 -5.90 6.48
CA ASN A 73 -6.77 -5.56 5.06
C ASN A 73 -6.51 -6.77 4.17
N ILE A 74 -5.72 -7.74 4.62
CA ILE A 74 -5.41 -8.95 3.86
C ILE A 74 -6.46 -10.04 4.07
N GLU A 75 -6.76 -10.39 5.33
CA GLU A 75 -7.44 -11.62 5.71
C GLU A 75 -8.94 -11.45 6.05
N ASN A 76 -9.45 -10.22 6.12
CA ASN A 76 -10.88 -10.03 6.41
C ASN A 76 -11.75 -10.79 5.41
N LYS A 77 -12.62 -11.66 5.93
CA LYS A 77 -13.41 -12.61 5.12
C LYS A 77 -14.44 -11.95 4.19
N LEU A 78 -14.77 -10.68 4.40
CA LEU A 78 -15.76 -9.96 3.60
C LEU A 78 -15.12 -8.92 2.68
N VAL A 79 -14.17 -8.15 3.22
CA VAL A 79 -13.63 -6.97 2.55
C VAL A 79 -12.10 -6.98 2.37
N GLY A 80 -11.40 -7.95 2.93
CA GLY A 80 -9.96 -8.09 2.76
C GLY A 80 -9.53 -8.40 1.33
N ALA A 81 -8.26 -8.15 1.01
CA ALA A 81 -7.72 -8.35 -0.34
C ALA A 81 -7.95 -9.76 -0.86
N CYS A 82 -7.76 -10.78 -0.03
CA CYS A 82 -7.99 -12.19 -0.41
C CYS A 82 -9.46 -12.44 -0.79
N ALA A 83 -10.40 -12.03 0.06
CA ALA A 83 -11.83 -12.21 -0.18
C ALA A 83 -12.30 -11.45 -1.42
N ARG A 84 -11.89 -10.20 -1.57
CA ARG A 84 -12.21 -9.38 -2.74
C ARG A 84 -11.61 -9.93 -4.02
N TYR A 85 -10.40 -10.46 -3.98
CA TYR A 85 -9.77 -11.12 -5.12
C TYR A 85 -10.59 -12.33 -5.58
N LEU A 86 -11.00 -13.21 -4.66
CA LEU A 86 -11.81 -14.38 -4.97
C LEU A 86 -13.16 -13.97 -5.55
N ASN A 87 -13.84 -12.98 -4.96
CA ASN A 87 -15.11 -12.46 -5.45
C ASN A 87 -14.99 -11.85 -6.87
N ASN A 88 -13.92 -11.11 -7.12
CA ASN A 88 -13.66 -10.56 -8.46
C ASN A 88 -13.37 -11.67 -9.47
N ARG A 89 -12.68 -12.75 -9.11
CA ARG A 89 -12.46 -13.90 -9.99
C ARG A 89 -13.74 -14.65 -10.36
N LEU A 90 -14.74 -14.63 -9.50
CA LEU A 90 -16.07 -15.17 -9.81
C LEU A 90 -16.84 -14.26 -10.77
N LYS A 91 -16.67 -12.94 -10.63
CA LYS A 91 -17.36 -11.92 -11.42
C LYS A 91 -16.74 -11.72 -12.80
N TYR A 92 -15.42 -11.70 -12.88
CA TYR A 92 -14.68 -11.48 -14.14
C TYR A 92 -14.16 -12.81 -14.69
N ASN A 93 -13.98 -12.86 -16.02
CA ASN A 93 -13.38 -14.03 -16.64
C ASN A 93 -11.95 -14.24 -16.07
N LYS A 94 -11.62 -15.49 -15.71
CA LYS A 94 -10.31 -15.88 -15.14
C LYS A 94 -9.13 -15.48 -16.04
N THR A 95 -9.34 -15.32 -17.34
CA THR A 95 -8.30 -14.92 -18.31
C THR A 95 -7.99 -13.42 -18.27
N ILE A 96 -8.86 -12.60 -17.67
CA ILE A 96 -8.71 -11.15 -17.58
C ILE A 96 -8.08 -10.74 -16.25
N MET A 97 -8.42 -11.47 -15.17
CA MET A 97 -7.90 -11.20 -13.84
C MET A 97 -6.42 -11.58 -13.74
N PRO A 98 -5.55 -10.70 -13.19
CA PRO A 98 -4.20 -11.10 -12.83
C PRO A 98 -4.24 -12.23 -11.81
N ARG A 99 -3.25 -13.12 -11.84
CA ARG A 99 -2.98 -13.97 -10.68
C ARG A 99 -2.51 -13.08 -9.54
N ALA A 100 -2.84 -13.39 -8.31
CA ALA A 100 -2.38 -12.62 -7.17
C ALA A 100 -2.12 -13.49 -5.95
N LEU A 101 -1.16 -13.08 -5.15
CA LEU A 101 -0.90 -13.56 -3.79
C LEU A 101 -0.78 -12.35 -2.88
N PHE A 102 -1.26 -12.52 -1.65
CA PHE A 102 -1.22 -11.46 -0.65
C PHE A 102 -0.57 -11.99 0.62
N ALA A 103 0.18 -11.15 1.33
CA ALA A 103 0.86 -11.49 2.56
C ALA A 103 0.74 -10.36 3.59
N HIS A 104 0.57 -10.72 4.86
CA HIS A 104 0.63 -9.81 5.98
C HIS A 104 2.09 -9.51 6.32
N GLY A 105 2.49 -8.25 6.22
CA GLY A 105 3.89 -7.88 6.44
C GLY A 105 4.14 -6.38 6.53
N ASN A 106 5.30 -6.03 7.05
CA ASN A 106 5.78 -4.66 7.16
C ASN A 106 6.82 -4.38 6.06
N SER A 107 6.44 -3.61 5.06
CA SER A 107 7.34 -3.23 3.95
C SER A 107 8.48 -2.27 4.37
N GLY A 108 8.48 -1.76 5.60
CA GLY A 108 9.62 -1.10 6.24
C GLY A 108 10.71 -2.06 6.75
N LEU A 109 10.54 -3.37 6.50
CA LEU A 109 11.52 -4.43 6.77
C LEU A 109 11.83 -5.19 5.48
N ASN A 110 12.88 -6.03 5.47
CA ASN A 110 13.28 -6.68 4.23
C ASN A 110 12.35 -7.82 3.84
N ILE A 111 11.79 -7.74 2.63
CA ILE A 111 10.82 -8.70 2.08
C ILE A 111 11.50 -9.98 1.61
N ARG A 112 12.61 -9.86 0.86
CA ARG A 112 13.28 -11.01 0.26
C ARG A 112 13.89 -11.97 1.27
N ASN A 113 14.39 -11.48 2.41
CA ASN A 113 14.90 -12.34 3.48
C ASN A 113 13.81 -12.80 4.46
N GLY A 114 12.57 -12.40 4.26
CA GLY A 114 11.41 -12.80 5.06
C GLY A 114 11.20 -12.03 6.35
N THR A 115 12.08 -11.10 6.74
CA THR A 115 11.92 -10.33 7.99
C THR A 115 10.72 -9.40 7.99
N ALA A 116 10.24 -8.99 6.82
CA ALA A 116 9.03 -8.21 6.65
C ALA A 116 7.75 -8.98 6.99
N LEU A 117 7.76 -10.31 6.84
CA LEU A 117 6.56 -11.15 6.90
C LEU A 117 6.27 -11.61 8.34
N ILE A 118 5.01 -11.55 8.74
CA ILE A 118 4.62 -11.73 10.15
C ILE A 118 4.46 -13.19 10.50
N SER A 119 3.66 -13.97 9.74
CA SER A 119 3.42 -15.37 10.02
C SER A 119 4.34 -16.29 9.21
N GLU A 120 4.50 -17.54 9.65
CA GLU A 120 5.23 -18.56 8.88
C GLU A 120 4.57 -18.79 7.51
N ARG A 121 3.26 -18.67 7.42
CA ARG A 121 2.53 -18.78 6.14
C ARG A 121 2.86 -17.62 5.21
N ASP A 122 2.93 -16.39 5.72
CA ASP A 122 3.32 -15.22 4.93
C ASP A 122 4.75 -15.34 4.42
N LYS A 123 5.68 -15.81 5.28
CA LYS A 123 7.08 -16.11 4.88
C LYS A 123 7.13 -17.17 3.79
N GLN A 124 6.36 -18.24 3.93
CA GLN A 124 6.26 -19.31 2.93
C GLN A 124 5.76 -18.79 1.58
N ILE A 125 4.72 -17.95 1.59
CA ILE A 125 4.21 -17.30 0.38
C ILE A 125 5.28 -16.44 -0.28
N SER A 126 5.93 -15.57 0.48
CA SER A 126 7.00 -14.69 -0.03
C SER A 126 8.17 -15.50 -0.58
N ASN A 127 8.65 -16.51 0.17
CA ASN A 127 9.72 -17.40 -0.29
C ASN A 127 9.34 -18.07 -1.62
N ALA A 128 8.14 -18.60 -1.73
CA ALA A 128 7.67 -19.21 -2.97
C ALA A 128 7.61 -18.21 -4.14
N VAL A 129 7.14 -16.98 -3.91
CA VAL A 129 7.11 -15.93 -4.94
C VAL A 129 8.51 -15.64 -5.48
N PHE A 130 9.52 -15.57 -4.59
CA PHE A 130 10.90 -15.33 -5.00
C PHE A 130 11.67 -16.62 -5.41
N GLY A 131 11.02 -17.78 -5.37
CA GLY A 131 11.63 -19.04 -5.77
C GLY A 131 12.57 -19.64 -4.74
N ASN A 132 12.42 -19.26 -3.48
CA ASN A 132 13.19 -19.77 -2.36
C ASN A 132 12.47 -20.95 -1.67
N GLY A 133 13.23 -21.90 -1.14
CA GLY A 133 12.69 -23.07 -0.45
C GLY A 133 12.22 -24.19 -1.37
N GLY A 134 11.52 -25.17 -0.79
CA GLY A 134 11.00 -26.33 -1.51
C GLY A 134 9.78 -25.99 -2.37
N LYS A 135 9.74 -26.53 -3.58
CA LYS A 135 8.56 -26.45 -4.45
C LYS A 135 7.67 -27.67 -4.26
N ASP A 136 7.03 -27.78 -3.11
CA ASP A 136 6.10 -28.84 -2.79
C ASP A 136 4.64 -28.36 -2.91
N LYS A 137 3.82 -29.08 -3.66
CA LYS A 137 2.44 -28.67 -3.95
C LYS A 137 1.51 -28.91 -2.75
N GLU A 138 1.74 -29.95 -1.98
CA GLU A 138 0.91 -30.28 -0.82
C GLU A 138 1.13 -29.25 0.29
N GLU A 139 2.40 -28.88 0.51
CA GLU A 139 2.78 -27.87 1.49
C GLU A 139 2.35 -26.45 1.08
N LEU A 140 2.63 -26.05 -0.17
CA LEU A 140 2.36 -24.70 -0.66
C LEU A 140 0.88 -24.45 -0.94
N GLY A 141 0.17 -25.50 -1.38
CA GLY A 141 -1.17 -25.38 -1.96
C GLY A 141 -1.16 -24.84 -3.39
N ASP A 142 -2.21 -25.16 -4.14
CA ASP A 142 -2.33 -24.90 -5.59
C ASP A 142 -2.01 -23.45 -5.99
N GLY A 143 -2.51 -22.47 -5.23
CA GLY A 143 -2.36 -21.04 -5.56
C GLY A 143 -0.92 -20.57 -5.48
N VAL A 144 -0.23 -20.94 -4.41
CA VAL A 144 1.17 -20.57 -4.19
C VAL A 144 2.09 -21.37 -5.11
N TYR A 145 1.86 -22.67 -5.22
CA TYR A 145 2.64 -23.57 -6.08
C TYR A 145 2.69 -23.11 -7.55
N LYS A 146 1.55 -22.69 -8.12
CA LYS A 146 1.46 -22.18 -9.50
C LYS A 146 2.20 -20.88 -9.74
N ASN A 147 2.52 -20.14 -8.67
CA ASN A 147 3.23 -18.86 -8.72
C ASN A 147 4.66 -18.95 -8.17
N PHE A 148 5.16 -20.17 -7.94
CA PHE A 148 6.53 -20.38 -7.43
C PHE A 148 7.57 -19.80 -8.40
N GLY A 149 8.43 -18.92 -7.86
CA GLY A 149 9.52 -18.29 -8.61
C GLY A 149 9.09 -17.19 -9.57
N VAL A 150 7.83 -16.76 -9.55
CA VAL A 150 7.35 -15.73 -10.48
C VAL A 150 8.07 -14.40 -10.31
N GLY A 151 8.47 -14.05 -9.09
CA GLY A 151 9.19 -12.83 -8.74
C GLY A 151 10.70 -13.01 -8.54
N LYS A 152 11.28 -14.18 -8.89
CA LYS A 152 12.70 -14.49 -8.62
C LYS A 152 13.67 -13.43 -9.17
N ASP A 153 13.40 -12.93 -10.38
CA ASP A 153 14.21 -11.93 -11.08
C ASP A 153 13.73 -10.49 -10.83
N GLY A 154 12.85 -10.30 -9.83
CA GLY A 154 12.19 -9.03 -9.53
C GLY A 154 10.90 -8.80 -10.31
N PHE A 155 10.25 -7.67 -10.03
CA PHE A 155 9.00 -7.24 -10.62
C PHE A 155 9.23 -6.14 -11.66
N ASN A 156 8.39 -6.09 -12.69
CA ASN A 156 8.43 -5.01 -13.67
C ASN A 156 8.02 -3.67 -13.03
N ILE A 157 7.09 -3.73 -12.06
CA ILE A 157 6.54 -2.56 -11.41
C ILE A 157 6.53 -2.78 -9.91
N SER A 158 7.10 -1.84 -9.18
CA SER A 158 6.99 -1.67 -7.73
C SER A 158 6.03 -0.53 -7.45
N SER A 159 4.96 -0.77 -6.69
CA SER A 159 3.90 0.19 -6.39
C SER A 159 3.78 0.44 -4.88
N CYS A 160 3.69 1.71 -4.49
CA CYS A 160 3.37 2.13 -3.13
C CYS A 160 2.42 3.32 -3.16
N GLN A 161 1.12 3.06 -3.01
CA GLN A 161 0.09 4.08 -3.19
C GLN A 161 -0.44 4.58 -1.85
N PHE A 162 -0.24 5.89 -1.58
CA PHE A 162 -0.68 6.57 -0.36
C PHE A 162 -0.12 5.96 0.94
N ALA A 163 1.10 5.45 0.89
CA ALA A 163 1.77 4.85 2.04
C ALA A 163 3.29 5.09 2.08
N LEU A 164 3.85 5.78 1.08
CA LEU A 164 5.29 6.03 1.02
C LEU A 164 5.79 6.84 2.22
N HIS A 165 4.98 7.77 2.72
CA HIS A 165 5.30 8.64 3.86
C HIS A 165 5.53 7.88 5.17
N TYR A 166 4.91 6.71 5.38
CA TYR A 166 5.15 5.90 6.58
C TYR A 166 6.60 5.45 6.73
N PHE A 167 7.33 5.29 5.62
CA PHE A 167 8.72 4.84 5.66
C PHE A 167 9.70 5.94 6.07
N PHE A 168 9.25 7.19 6.12
CA PHE A 168 10.03 8.33 6.60
C PHE A 168 9.97 8.52 8.13
N GLU A 169 9.39 7.58 8.86
CA GLU A 169 9.40 7.58 10.33
C GLU A 169 10.82 7.61 10.90
N ASN A 170 11.74 6.83 10.32
CA ASN A 170 13.14 6.77 10.75
C ASN A 170 14.04 6.20 9.64
N ASP A 171 15.37 6.40 9.79
CA ASP A 171 16.38 5.92 8.85
C ASP A 171 16.27 4.44 8.53
N LYS A 172 16.05 3.60 9.53
CA LYS A 172 16.00 2.15 9.38
C LYS A 172 14.83 1.73 8.49
N SER A 173 13.67 2.33 8.70
CA SER A 173 12.47 2.06 7.91
C SER A 173 12.68 2.52 6.46
N LEU A 174 13.19 3.74 6.28
CA LEU A 174 13.46 4.28 4.94
C LEU A 174 14.48 3.45 4.18
N HIS A 175 15.63 3.15 4.78
CA HIS A 175 16.66 2.34 4.13
C HIS A 175 16.16 0.92 3.79
N SER A 176 15.38 0.30 4.67
CA SER A 176 14.80 -1.02 4.41
C SER A 176 13.80 -0.97 3.25
N PHE A 177 12.97 0.06 3.16
CA PHE A 177 12.05 0.24 2.05
C PHE A 177 12.80 0.48 0.72
N LEU A 178 13.81 1.36 0.70
CA LEU A 178 14.65 1.60 -0.48
C LEU A 178 15.38 0.33 -0.92
N ARG A 179 15.83 -0.48 0.04
CA ARG A 179 16.41 -1.79 -0.24
C ARG A 179 15.39 -2.74 -0.87
N ASN A 180 14.15 -2.79 -0.37
CA ASN A 180 13.09 -3.57 -1.00
C ASN A 180 12.85 -3.14 -2.45
N LEU A 181 12.82 -1.83 -2.73
CA LEU A 181 12.70 -1.33 -4.10
C LEU A 181 13.83 -1.84 -4.99
N SER A 182 15.08 -1.76 -4.50
CA SER A 182 16.25 -2.24 -5.25
C SER A 182 16.24 -3.75 -5.48
N GLU A 183 15.91 -4.53 -4.44
CA GLU A 183 15.96 -6.00 -4.50
C GLU A 183 14.75 -6.62 -5.22
N CYS A 184 13.59 -5.95 -5.20
CA CYS A 184 12.35 -6.49 -5.76
C CYS A 184 11.99 -5.92 -7.14
N THR A 185 12.64 -4.87 -7.62
CA THR A 185 12.37 -4.30 -8.94
C THR A 185 13.39 -4.80 -9.96
N LYS A 186 12.93 -5.24 -11.12
CA LYS A 186 13.83 -5.61 -12.24
C LYS A 186 14.64 -4.41 -12.71
N VAL A 187 15.80 -4.67 -13.26
CA VAL A 187 16.53 -3.69 -14.06
C VAL A 187 15.62 -3.22 -15.21
N ASN A 188 15.53 -1.91 -15.40
CA ASN A 188 14.57 -1.24 -16.30
C ASN A 188 13.10 -1.38 -15.90
N GLY A 189 12.82 -1.80 -14.67
CA GLY A 189 11.49 -1.72 -14.07
C GLY A 189 11.20 -0.33 -13.52
N TYR A 190 9.97 -0.12 -13.06
CA TYR A 190 9.51 1.17 -12.58
C TYR A 190 9.11 1.08 -11.10
N PHE A 191 9.42 2.14 -10.35
CA PHE A 191 8.74 2.45 -9.10
C PHE A 191 7.70 3.53 -9.35
N ILE A 192 6.49 3.30 -8.87
CA ILE A 192 5.38 4.27 -8.87
C ILE A 192 4.83 4.39 -7.45
N GLY A 193 4.58 5.63 -7.03
CA GLY A 193 4.06 5.87 -5.68
C GLY A 193 3.34 7.20 -5.57
N THR A 194 2.57 7.32 -4.51
CA THR A 194 1.90 8.55 -4.09
C THR A 194 2.11 8.75 -2.60
N CYS A 195 2.29 9.99 -2.19
CA CYS A 195 2.45 10.38 -0.78
C CYS A 195 1.89 11.79 -0.58
N TYR A 196 1.91 12.27 0.64
CA TYR A 196 1.71 13.68 0.93
C TYR A 196 2.88 14.51 0.37
N ASP A 197 2.57 15.71 -0.07
CA ASP A 197 3.56 16.74 -0.36
C ASP A 197 4.03 17.34 0.99
N GLY A 198 5.19 16.91 1.45
CA GLY A 198 5.72 17.28 2.76
C GLY A 198 5.93 18.79 2.90
N GLN A 199 6.40 19.49 1.85
CA GLN A 199 6.57 20.93 1.88
C GLN A 199 5.23 21.63 2.04
N THR A 200 4.23 21.26 1.26
CA THR A 200 2.88 21.85 1.36
C THR A 200 2.28 21.61 2.75
N VAL A 201 2.41 20.42 3.31
CA VAL A 201 1.92 20.10 4.66
C VAL A 201 2.66 20.91 5.72
N PHE A 202 3.99 21.02 5.61
CA PHE A 202 4.80 21.82 6.52
C PHE A 202 4.38 23.30 6.49
N ASP A 203 4.21 23.87 5.30
CA ASP A 203 3.81 25.28 5.13
C ASP A 203 2.42 25.57 5.72
N ILE A 204 1.47 24.67 5.51
CA ILE A 204 0.11 24.76 6.10
C ILE A 204 0.18 24.75 7.64
N LEU A 205 1.09 23.98 8.22
CA LEU A 205 1.24 23.83 9.66
C LEU A 205 2.28 24.78 10.27
N ASN A 206 2.92 25.63 9.49
CA ASN A 206 4.02 26.48 9.93
C ASN A 206 3.64 27.43 11.08
N THR A 207 2.41 27.96 11.07
CA THR A 207 1.89 28.86 12.13
C THR A 207 1.29 28.11 13.32
N LYS A 208 1.31 26.78 13.32
CA LYS A 208 0.71 25.93 14.34
C LYS A 208 1.75 25.44 15.33
N ASN A 209 1.36 25.36 16.60
CA ASN A 209 2.12 24.64 17.62
C ASN A 209 1.87 23.13 17.51
N GLN A 210 2.76 22.35 18.12
CA GLN A 210 2.53 20.91 18.27
C GLN A 210 1.19 20.64 18.97
N GLY A 211 0.38 19.76 18.41
CA GLY A 211 -0.97 19.43 18.87
C GLY A 211 -2.08 20.31 18.26
N GLU A 212 -1.73 21.39 17.55
CA GLU A 212 -2.72 22.22 16.85
C GLU A 212 -3.01 21.70 15.45
N SER A 213 -4.22 21.98 14.96
CA SER A 213 -4.74 21.41 13.71
C SER A 213 -5.12 22.49 12.70
N MET A 214 -5.08 22.08 11.42
CA MET A 214 -5.80 22.72 10.34
C MET A 214 -6.95 21.82 9.92
N THR A 215 -8.16 22.37 9.86
CA THR A 215 -9.39 21.60 9.58
C THR A 215 -10.11 22.16 8.36
N ILE A 216 -10.58 21.25 7.50
CA ILE A 216 -11.39 21.59 6.33
C ILE A 216 -12.81 21.06 6.54
N TYR A 217 -13.79 21.92 6.32
CA TYR A 217 -15.21 21.62 6.43
C TYR A 217 -15.90 21.65 5.06
N SER A 218 -16.96 20.87 4.92
CA SER A 218 -17.95 20.98 3.85
C SER A 218 -19.30 21.29 4.48
N GLY A 219 -19.73 22.56 4.43
CA GLY A 219 -20.83 23.03 5.26
C GLY A 219 -20.47 22.92 6.74
N ASN A 220 -21.25 22.15 7.48
CA ASN A 220 -21.02 21.89 8.92
C ASN A 220 -20.22 20.59 9.19
N ASP A 221 -19.95 19.79 8.16
CA ASP A 221 -19.30 18.50 8.31
C ASP A 221 -17.78 18.63 8.19
N LYS A 222 -17.05 18.12 9.18
CA LYS A 222 -15.60 18.01 9.14
C LYS A 222 -15.18 16.97 8.10
N MET A 223 -14.50 17.43 7.05
CA MET A 223 -14.02 16.57 5.96
C MET A 223 -12.65 16.01 6.22
N TYR A 224 -11.75 16.87 6.64
CA TYR A 224 -10.33 16.58 6.74
C TYR A 224 -9.69 17.43 7.83
N GLU A 225 -8.74 16.85 8.55
CA GLU A 225 -7.98 17.58 9.57
C GLU A 225 -6.55 17.07 9.59
N ILE A 226 -5.60 18.00 9.64
CA ILE A 226 -4.18 17.70 9.81
C ILE A 226 -3.75 18.32 11.13
N THR A 227 -3.20 17.52 12.04
CA THR A 227 -2.67 17.95 13.33
C THR A 227 -1.17 17.84 13.33
N LYS A 228 -0.48 18.93 13.66
CA LYS A 228 0.98 18.96 13.80
C LYS A 228 1.43 18.16 15.00
N GLN A 229 2.34 17.20 14.82
CA GLN A 229 2.85 16.36 15.90
C GLN A 229 4.38 16.50 16.11
N TYR A 230 5.00 17.47 15.45
CA TYR A 230 6.43 17.78 15.57
C TYR A 230 6.65 19.19 16.11
N SER A 231 7.82 19.42 16.72
CA SER A 231 8.21 20.70 17.33
C SER A 231 9.13 21.54 16.44
N HIS A 232 9.63 20.99 15.32
CA HIS A 232 10.56 21.66 14.43
C HIS A 232 9.96 22.94 13.82
N THR A 233 10.80 23.99 13.73
CA THR A 233 10.40 25.32 13.22
C THR A 233 10.91 25.60 11.81
N GLY A 234 11.83 24.77 11.28
CA GLY A 234 12.37 24.84 9.93
C GLY A 234 12.14 23.55 9.15
N PHE A 235 11.93 23.67 7.84
CA PHE A 235 11.93 22.52 6.94
C PHE A 235 13.38 22.25 6.52
N PRO A 236 13.91 21.03 6.70
CA PRO A 236 15.31 20.75 6.37
C PRO A 236 15.51 20.78 4.85
N GLU A 237 16.48 21.59 4.40
CA GLU A 237 16.84 21.65 2.97
C GLU A 237 17.81 20.53 2.58
N ASP A 238 18.66 20.08 3.51
CA ASP A 238 19.79 19.18 3.24
C ASP A 238 19.66 17.80 3.91
N GLU A 239 18.58 17.52 4.63
CA GLU A 239 18.37 16.26 5.34
C GLU A 239 17.04 15.59 4.93
N TYR A 240 16.97 14.29 5.12
CA TYR A 240 15.70 13.58 5.03
C TYR A 240 14.73 14.16 6.07
N SER A 241 13.50 14.49 5.64
CA SER A 241 12.45 15.00 6.54
C SER A 241 11.89 13.88 7.41
N LEU A 242 12.76 13.27 8.23
CA LEU A 242 12.38 12.14 9.07
C LEU A 242 11.63 12.62 10.31
N ASN A 243 10.63 11.85 10.69
CA ASN A 243 9.86 12.04 11.91
C ASN A 243 9.13 13.39 12.03
N TYR A 244 8.71 13.97 10.91
CA TYR A 244 7.77 15.10 10.89
C TYR A 244 6.33 14.57 10.98
N ALA A 245 6.02 13.90 12.09
CA ALA A 245 4.76 13.20 12.28
C ALA A 245 3.56 14.15 12.27
N ILE A 246 2.49 13.71 11.64
CA ILE A 246 1.20 14.40 11.63
C ILE A 246 0.09 13.40 11.98
N ASP A 247 -1.00 13.89 12.55
CA ASP A 247 -2.22 13.10 12.67
C ASP A 247 -3.21 13.54 11.60
N ILE A 248 -3.75 12.60 10.87
CA ILE A 248 -4.71 12.84 9.80
C ILE A 248 -6.08 12.28 10.21
N TYR A 249 -7.11 13.14 10.17
CA TYR A 249 -8.50 12.71 10.13
C TYR A 249 -9.06 12.88 8.73
N GLN A 250 -9.70 11.85 8.23
CA GLN A 250 -10.44 11.88 6.98
C GLN A 250 -11.84 11.30 7.18
N GLU A 251 -12.88 12.04 6.77
CA GLU A 251 -14.27 11.66 6.98
C GLU A 251 -14.60 10.28 6.41
N SER A 252 -14.07 9.93 5.24
CA SER A 252 -14.32 8.63 4.61
C SER A 252 -13.79 7.43 5.39
N ILE A 253 -12.82 7.64 6.27
CA ILE A 253 -12.23 6.62 7.14
C ILE A 253 -12.81 6.73 8.55
N ASN A 254 -13.20 7.94 8.96
CA ASN A 254 -13.75 8.30 10.27
C ASN A 254 -12.86 7.86 11.45
N LYS A 255 -11.56 7.99 11.25
CA LYS A 255 -10.51 7.72 12.25
C LYS A 255 -9.39 8.74 12.09
N VAL A 256 -8.61 8.89 13.15
CA VAL A 256 -7.33 9.62 13.13
C VAL A 256 -6.20 8.60 12.97
N PHE A 257 -5.29 8.88 12.06
CA PHE A 257 -4.10 8.07 11.82
C PHE A 257 -2.87 8.91 12.00
N ARG A 258 -1.82 8.32 12.56
CA ARG A 258 -0.48 8.87 12.58
C ARG A 258 0.19 8.58 11.22
N GLU A 259 0.62 9.66 10.57
CA GLU A 259 1.34 9.62 9.30
C GLU A 259 2.77 10.13 9.46
#